data_ea3957cb3e29b6e39a48b19efe09dee2
#
_entry.id   ea3957cb3e29b6e39a48b19efe09dee2
#
_cell.length_a   1.000
_cell.length_b   1.000
_cell.length_c   1.000
_cell.angle_alpha   90.00
_cell.angle_beta   90.00
_cell.angle_gamma   90.00
#
_symmetry.space_group_name_H-M   'P 1'
#
loop_
_entity.id
_entity.type
_entity.pdbx_description
1 polymer ?
#
loop_
_entity_poly.entity_id
_entity_poly.type
_entity_poly.pdbx_seq_one_letter_code
_entity_poly.pdbx_strand_id
1 'polypeptide(L)'
;MTETFIHLDKVRKSYRTRDEDFLAVSDVTLDIDEGELVALVGPSGCGKSTLLKILAGLHGFDSGKVDIGNPANPFIPGRDIGMVFQQPLLLKWRRIIDNVVLPAEILGLPKKETYERARELLQMVGLGGFESKYPYELSGGMQQRAAIARSLVHNPKLVLMDEPFGALDALTREKMNLELLRIWEESKKTIIFVTHGIQEAVFVGSKVVVLSSRPARMVDHFKVDLPYPRNLDMKTHEAFGDYTRRIYKLLGMQ
;
A
#
# COMPACT_ATOMS: atom_id res chain seq x y z
N MET A 1 -1.36 -18.52 -16.59
CA MET A 1 -1.48 -17.08 -16.92
C MET A 1 -2.05 -16.41 -15.68
N THR A 2 -1.37 -15.46 -15.09
CA THR A 2 -1.90 -14.65 -13.99
C THR A 2 -3.04 -13.79 -14.54
N GLU A 3 -4.17 -13.78 -13.85
CA GLU A 3 -5.36 -13.02 -14.29
C GLU A 3 -5.21 -11.56 -13.83
N THR A 4 -5.47 -10.61 -14.73
CA THR A 4 -5.47 -9.18 -14.40
C THR A 4 -6.54 -8.91 -13.35
N PHE A 5 -6.12 -8.41 -12.20
CA PHE A 5 -6.99 -8.12 -11.05
C PHE A 5 -7.44 -6.65 -11.00
N ILE A 6 -6.56 -5.72 -11.41
CA ILE A 6 -6.87 -4.30 -11.53
C ILE A 6 -6.53 -3.84 -12.94
N HIS A 7 -7.49 -3.21 -13.60
CA HIS A 7 -7.31 -2.58 -14.90
C HIS A 7 -7.69 -1.11 -14.83
N LEU A 8 -6.73 -0.24 -15.10
CA LEU A 8 -6.93 1.19 -15.26
C LEU A 8 -6.76 1.54 -16.74
N ASP A 9 -7.73 2.24 -17.33
CA ASP A 9 -7.62 2.75 -18.69
C ASP A 9 -7.84 4.27 -18.72
N LYS A 10 -6.77 5.02 -19.01
CA LYS A 10 -6.75 6.49 -19.16
C LYS A 10 -7.44 7.23 -18.02
N VAL A 11 -7.19 6.78 -16.78
CA VAL A 11 -7.81 7.39 -15.60
C VAL A 11 -7.30 8.81 -15.42
N ARG A 12 -8.26 9.75 -15.27
CA ARG A 12 -8.00 11.18 -15.11
C ARG A 12 -8.74 11.73 -13.92
N LYS A 13 -8.08 12.64 -13.18
CA LYS A 13 -8.64 13.31 -12.02
C LYS A 13 -8.12 14.74 -11.89
N SER A 14 -9.06 15.68 -11.85
CA SER A 14 -8.81 17.08 -11.53
C SER A 14 -9.46 17.44 -10.19
N TYR A 15 -8.91 18.42 -9.51
CA TYR A 15 -9.51 19.04 -8.34
C TYR A 15 -9.81 20.50 -8.65
N ARG A 16 -10.99 20.93 -8.25
CA ARG A 16 -11.41 22.33 -8.30
C ARG A 16 -11.19 22.96 -6.94
N THR A 17 -10.39 24.02 -6.91
CA THR A 17 -10.25 24.88 -5.74
C THR A 17 -10.93 26.22 -6.03
N ARG A 18 -10.99 27.11 -5.04
CA ARG A 18 -11.58 28.44 -5.23
C ARG A 18 -10.76 29.30 -6.20
N ASP A 19 -9.46 29.04 -6.26
CA ASP A 19 -8.50 29.89 -6.99
C ASP A 19 -7.99 29.25 -8.27
N GLU A 20 -7.92 27.89 -8.32
CA GLU A 20 -7.37 27.17 -9.49
C GLU A 20 -7.97 25.78 -9.65
N ASP A 21 -8.14 25.37 -10.91
CA ASP A 21 -8.37 23.97 -11.26
C ASP A 21 -7.02 23.31 -11.52
N PHE A 22 -6.73 22.18 -10.87
CA PHE A 22 -5.50 21.47 -11.13
C PHE A 22 -5.71 19.99 -11.46
N LEU A 23 -4.97 19.53 -12.44
CA LEU A 23 -4.95 18.14 -12.84
C LEU A 23 -4.01 17.36 -11.88
N ALA A 24 -4.55 16.39 -11.17
CA ALA A 24 -3.81 15.57 -10.23
C ALA A 24 -3.32 14.26 -10.87
N VAL A 25 -4.16 13.62 -11.67
CA VAL A 25 -3.87 12.37 -12.40
C VAL A 25 -4.24 12.57 -13.87
N SER A 26 -3.33 12.23 -14.77
CA SER A 26 -3.52 12.40 -16.21
C SER A 26 -3.28 11.08 -16.95
N ASP A 27 -4.35 10.51 -17.44
CA ASP A 27 -4.37 9.41 -18.41
C ASP A 27 -3.52 8.20 -17.96
N VAL A 28 -3.67 7.79 -16.68
CA VAL A 28 -2.98 6.62 -16.15
C VAL A 28 -3.64 5.35 -16.66
N THR A 29 -2.87 4.53 -17.38
CA THR A 29 -3.25 3.18 -17.84
C THR A 29 -2.31 2.17 -17.21
N LEU A 30 -2.85 1.17 -16.48
CA LEU A 30 -2.05 0.21 -15.71
C LEU A 30 -2.84 -1.08 -15.48
N ASP A 31 -2.17 -2.20 -15.71
CA ASP A 31 -2.65 -3.53 -15.34
C ASP A 31 -1.86 -4.08 -14.15
N ILE A 32 -2.57 -4.64 -13.18
CA ILE A 32 -2.01 -5.30 -12.00
C ILE A 32 -2.61 -6.69 -11.90
N ASP A 33 -1.76 -7.69 -11.84
CA ASP A 33 -2.17 -9.08 -11.71
C ASP A 33 -2.51 -9.43 -10.24
N GLU A 34 -3.34 -10.46 -10.04
CA GLU A 34 -3.66 -10.95 -8.71
C GLU A 34 -2.39 -11.42 -7.99
N GLY A 35 -2.23 -11.04 -6.73
CA GLY A 35 -1.08 -11.40 -5.90
C GLY A 35 0.18 -10.56 -6.15
N GLU A 36 0.20 -9.58 -7.06
CA GLU A 36 1.36 -8.69 -7.23
C GLU A 36 1.51 -7.72 -6.03
N LEU A 37 2.76 -7.45 -5.66
CA LEU A 37 3.13 -6.31 -4.80
C LEU A 37 3.67 -5.19 -5.70
N VAL A 38 2.83 -4.21 -5.98
CA VAL A 38 3.14 -3.10 -6.89
C VAL A 38 3.58 -1.88 -6.09
N ALA A 39 4.82 -1.44 -6.29
CA ALA A 39 5.33 -0.20 -5.71
C ALA A 39 5.07 0.99 -6.65
N LEU A 40 4.29 1.97 -6.20
CA LEU A 40 4.10 3.24 -6.90
C LEU A 40 5.11 4.26 -6.38
N VAL A 41 6.07 4.66 -7.23
CA VAL A 41 7.10 5.63 -6.87
C VAL A 41 7.02 6.90 -7.72
N GLY A 42 7.33 8.04 -7.12
CA GLY A 42 7.33 9.34 -7.79
C GLY A 42 7.48 10.49 -6.79
N PRO A 43 7.71 11.72 -7.26
CA PRO A 43 7.91 12.89 -6.41
C PRO A 43 6.75 13.14 -5.44
N SER A 44 7.03 13.79 -4.32
CA SER A 44 5.98 14.19 -3.37
C SER A 44 4.96 15.12 -4.03
N GLY A 45 3.66 14.92 -3.72
CA GLY A 45 2.58 15.74 -4.27
C GLY A 45 2.25 15.47 -5.75
N CYS A 46 2.85 14.46 -6.41
CA CYS A 46 2.59 14.20 -7.82
C CYS A 46 1.19 13.62 -8.11
N GLY A 47 0.51 13.00 -7.13
CA GLY A 47 -0.83 12.41 -7.31
C GLY A 47 -0.95 10.94 -6.91
N LYS A 48 0.09 10.32 -6.33
CA LYS A 48 0.10 8.91 -5.87
C LYS A 48 -1.07 8.59 -4.93
N SER A 49 -1.23 9.40 -3.88
CA SER A 49 -2.33 9.23 -2.92
C SER A 49 -3.71 9.48 -3.54
N THR A 50 -3.79 10.33 -4.58
CA THR A 50 -5.03 10.52 -5.34
C THR A 50 -5.39 9.23 -6.09
N LEU A 51 -4.44 8.64 -6.80
CA LEU A 51 -4.64 7.37 -7.51
C LEU A 51 -5.03 6.26 -6.52
N LEU A 52 -4.36 6.18 -5.38
CA LEU A 52 -4.69 5.21 -4.34
C LEU A 52 -6.12 5.39 -3.80
N LYS A 53 -6.56 6.62 -3.57
CA LYS A 53 -7.94 6.92 -3.12
C LYS A 53 -9.00 6.62 -4.17
N ILE A 54 -8.66 6.75 -5.46
CA ILE A 54 -9.54 6.32 -6.57
C ILE A 54 -9.71 4.81 -6.52
N LEU A 55 -8.61 4.05 -6.40
CA LEU A 55 -8.65 2.59 -6.27
C LEU A 55 -9.40 2.12 -5.02
N ALA A 56 -9.31 2.89 -3.93
CA ALA A 56 -10.07 2.63 -2.71
C ALA A 56 -11.58 2.93 -2.83
N GLY A 57 -12.03 3.54 -3.92
CA GLY A 57 -13.40 4.02 -4.06
C GLY A 57 -13.74 5.23 -3.17
N LEU A 58 -12.73 5.85 -2.57
CA LEU A 58 -12.90 7.03 -1.71
C LEU A 58 -13.03 8.33 -2.50
N HIS A 59 -12.48 8.35 -3.72
CA HIS A 59 -12.60 9.48 -4.64
C HIS A 59 -13.10 9.00 -6.01
N GLY A 60 -14.00 9.76 -6.61
CA GLY A 60 -14.35 9.59 -8.02
C GLY A 60 -13.24 10.08 -8.95
N PHE A 61 -13.28 9.68 -10.19
CA PHE A 61 -12.42 10.15 -11.29
C PHE A 61 -13.26 10.86 -12.36
N ASP A 62 -12.63 11.68 -13.19
CA ASP A 62 -13.34 12.55 -14.14
C ASP A 62 -13.59 11.82 -15.48
N SER A 63 -12.65 10.96 -15.89
CA SER A 63 -12.74 10.16 -17.10
C SER A 63 -11.83 8.94 -17.04
N GLY A 64 -12.01 8.01 -17.97
CA GLY A 64 -11.30 6.72 -18.01
C GLY A 64 -12.13 5.59 -17.43
N LYS A 65 -11.48 4.48 -17.13
CA LYS A 65 -12.10 3.27 -16.57
C LYS A 65 -11.26 2.69 -15.42
N VAL A 66 -11.94 2.17 -14.41
CA VAL A 66 -11.33 1.46 -13.28
C VAL A 66 -12.12 0.19 -13.06
N ASP A 67 -11.52 -0.94 -13.37
CA ASP A 67 -12.07 -2.26 -13.11
C ASP A 67 -11.21 -2.95 -12.04
N ILE A 68 -11.84 -3.52 -11.02
CA ILE A 68 -11.15 -4.28 -9.98
C ILE A 68 -11.91 -5.58 -9.74
N GLY A 69 -11.17 -6.68 -9.72
CA GLY A 69 -11.71 -8.02 -9.51
C GLY A 69 -12.16 -8.68 -10.80
N ASN A 70 -12.81 -9.82 -10.64
CA ASN A 70 -13.29 -10.66 -11.72
C ASN A 70 -14.83 -10.70 -11.67
N PRO A 71 -15.55 -10.68 -12.81
CA PRO A 71 -17.00 -10.82 -12.85
C PRO A 71 -17.53 -12.05 -12.11
N ALA A 72 -16.76 -13.16 -12.09
CA ALA A 72 -17.12 -14.37 -11.35
C ALA A 72 -16.99 -14.24 -9.81
N ASN A 73 -16.20 -13.27 -9.34
CA ASN A 73 -15.98 -12.97 -7.93
C ASN A 73 -15.97 -11.46 -7.71
N PRO A 74 -17.15 -10.81 -7.65
CA PRO A 74 -17.26 -9.37 -7.60
C PRO A 74 -16.47 -8.76 -6.46
N PHE A 75 -15.80 -7.65 -6.77
CA PHE A 75 -15.02 -6.87 -5.82
C PHE A 75 -15.93 -5.84 -5.13
N ILE A 76 -15.92 -5.84 -3.80
CA ILE A 76 -16.71 -4.92 -2.97
C ILE A 76 -15.75 -4.03 -2.18
N PRO A 77 -15.55 -2.75 -2.58
CA PRO A 77 -14.55 -1.87 -1.95
C PRO A 77 -14.63 -1.82 -0.42
N GLY A 78 -15.82 -1.68 0.16
CA GLY A 78 -16.00 -1.62 1.61
C GLY A 78 -15.65 -2.89 2.37
N ARG A 79 -15.51 -4.04 1.68
CA ARG A 79 -15.18 -5.35 2.27
C ARG A 79 -13.81 -5.86 1.85
N ASP A 80 -13.49 -5.71 0.58
CA ASP A 80 -12.36 -6.40 -0.04
C ASP A 80 -11.08 -5.55 -0.06
N ILE A 81 -11.10 -4.35 0.55
CA ILE A 81 -9.95 -3.46 0.68
C ILE A 81 -9.50 -3.32 2.13
N GLY A 82 -8.19 -3.51 2.35
CA GLY A 82 -7.48 -3.02 3.53
C GLY A 82 -6.73 -1.74 3.19
N MET A 83 -6.85 -0.69 4.00
CA MET A 83 -6.15 0.57 3.73
C MET A 83 -5.26 0.97 4.91
N VAL A 84 -4.01 1.31 4.59
CA VAL A 84 -3.03 1.88 5.52
C VAL A 84 -2.73 3.30 5.05
N PHE A 85 -3.05 4.27 5.89
CA PHE A 85 -2.78 5.68 5.63
C PHE A 85 -1.37 6.07 6.14
N GLN A 86 -0.85 7.16 5.64
CA GLN A 86 0.41 7.74 6.09
C GLN A 86 0.42 8.01 7.60
N GLN A 87 -0.72 8.48 8.14
CA GLN A 87 -0.96 8.53 9.58
C GLN A 87 -1.73 7.28 10.03
N PRO A 88 -1.44 6.70 11.20
CA PRO A 88 -2.08 5.46 11.66
C PRO A 88 -3.60 5.54 11.83
N LEU A 89 -4.15 6.72 12.08
CA LEU A 89 -5.59 6.99 12.28
C LEU A 89 -6.25 5.97 13.22
N LEU A 90 -5.59 5.68 14.34
CA LEU A 90 -6.15 4.84 15.39
C LEU A 90 -7.12 5.65 16.25
N LEU A 91 -8.22 5.01 16.66
CA LEU A 91 -9.20 5.59 17.57
C LEU A 91 -8.60 5.66 18.98
N LYS A 92 -8.34 6.87 19.48
CA LYS A 92 -7.58 7.12 20.71
C LYS A 92 -8.25 6.56 21.97
N TRP A 93 -9.58 6.40 21.94
CA TRP A 93 -10.41 5.87 23.04
C TRP A 93 -10.60 4.35 23.01
N ARG A 94 -10.06 3.67 22.00
CA ARG A 94 -10.09 2.21 21.88
C ARG A 94 -8.71 1.62 22.15
N ARG A 95 -8.68 0.44 22.75
CA ARG A 95 -7.44 -0.35 22.90
C ARG A 95 -6.89 -0.74 21.54
N ILE A 96 -5.63 -1.14 21.50
CA ILE A 96 -4.97 -1.55 20.26
C ILE A 96 -5.70 -2.71 19.60
N ILE A 97 -6.04 -3.75 20.33
CA ILE A 97 -6.80 -4.88 19.77
C ILE A 97 -8.15 -4.45 19.22
N ASP A 98 -8.85 -3.56 19.91
CA ASP A 98 -10.17 -3.05 19.49
C ASP A 98 -10.07 -2.13 18.26
N ASN A 99 -8.94 -1.46 18.07
CA ASN A 99 -8.63 -0.76 16.83
C ASN A 99 -8.40 -1.73 15.68
N VAL A 100 -7.68 -2.83 15.93
CA VAL A 100 -7.37 -3.84 14.91
C VAL A 100 -8.63 -4.55 14.44
N VAL A 101 -9.54 -4.94 15.32
CA VAL A 101 -10.76 -5.65 14.95
C VAL A 101 -11.85 -4.77 14.33
N LEU A 102 -11.70 -3.44 14.36
CA LEU A 102 -12.72 -2.49 13.91
C LEU A 102 -13.29 -2.77 12.51
N PRO A 103 -12.49 -3.04 11.44
CA PRO A 103 -13.05 -3.35 10.13
C PRO A 103 -13.93 -4.61 10.14
N ALA A 104 -13.52 -5.63 10.87
CA ALA A 104 -14.28 -6.87 10.99
C ALA A 104 -15.58 -6.68 11.80
N GLU A 105 -15.58 -5.83 12.84
CA GLU A 105 -16.80 -5.42 13.55
C GLU A 105 -17.79 -4.74 12.61
N ILE A 106 -17.34 -3.79 11.79
CA ILE A 106 -18.19 -3.08 10.82
C ILE A 106 -18.80 -4.05 9.81
N LEU A 107 -18.04 -5.07 9.41
CA LEU A 107 -18.48 -6.10 8.47
C LEU A 107 -19.35 -7.21 9.12
N GLY A 108 -19.55 -7.16 10.44
CA GLY A 108 -20.33 -8.17 11.17
C GLY A 108 -19.68 -9.55 11.22
N LEU A 109 -18.35 -9.63 11.12
CA LEU A 109 -17.64 -10.91 11.15
C LEU A 109 -17.67 -11.55 12.55
N PRO A 110 -17.52 -12.90 12.66
CA PRO A 110 -17.56 -13.62 13.92
C PRO A 110 -16.53 -13.09 14.92
N LYS A 111 -17.00 -12.66 16.09
CA LYS A 111 -16.18 -11.94 17.08
C LYS A 111 -14.99 -12.77 17.58
N LYS A 112 -15.22 -14.03 17.93
CA LYS A 112 -14.19 -14.91 18.50
C LYS A 112 -13.02 -15.08 17.53
N GLU A 113 -13.31 -15.49 16.30
CA GLU A 113 -12.32 -15.71 15.24
C GLU A 113 -11.58 -14.41 14.88
N THR A 114 -12.30 -13.28 14.84
CA THR A 114 -11.71 -11.96 14.59
C THR A 114 -10.70 -11.56 15.65
N TYR A 115 -11.00 -11.78 16.94
CA TYR A 115 -10.05 -11.46 18.02
C TYR A 115 -8.84 -12.42 18.05
N GLU A 116 -9.03 -13.70 17.72
CA GLU A 116 -7.93 -14.65 17.55
C GLU A 116 -7.00 -14.18 16.43
N ARG A 117 -7.54 -13.91 15.26
CA ARG A 117 -6.78 -13.37 14.12
C ARG A 117 -6.11 -12.02 14.42
N ALA A 118 -6.77 -11.14 15.15
CA ALA A 118 -6.18 -9.86 15.55
C ALA A 118 -4.93 -10.04 16.43
N ARG A 119 -4.93 -11.03 17.36
CA ARG A 119 -3.75 -11.34 18.17
C ARG A 119 -2.61 -11.91 17.34
N GLU A 120 -2.92 -12.80 16.40
CA GLU A 120 -1.92 -13.34 15.46
C GLU A 120 -1.28 -12.22 14.63
N LEU A 121 -2.09 -11.31 14.08
CA LEU A 121 -1.60 -10.15 13.34
C LEU A 121 -0.79 -9.18 14.20
N LEU A 122 -1.20 -8.93 15.46
CA LEU A 122 -0.43 -8.11 16.38
C LEU A 122 0.91 -8.77 16.74
N GLN A 123 0.94 -10.08 16.96
CA GLN A 123 2.17 -10.85 17.16
C GLN A 123 3.08 -10.74 15.92
N MET A 124 2.53 -10.91 14.72
CA MET A 124 3.23 -10.81 13.45
C MET A 124 3.92 -9.45 13.26
N VAL A 125 3.23 -8.35 13.58
CA VAL A 125 3.83 -7.01 13.48
C VAL A 125 4.66 -6.61 14.71
N GLY A 126 4.99 -7.55 15.60
CA GLY A 126 5.83 -7.34 16.80
C GLY A 126 5.15 -6.46 17.85
N LEU A 127 3.84 -6.57 18.00
CA LEU A 127 3.02 -5.91 19.01
C LEU A 127 2.34 -6.89 19.97
N GLY A 128 2.82 -8.14 20.06
CA GLY A 128 2.38 -9.10 21.08
C GLY A 128 2.62 -8.52 22.47
N GLY A 129 1.61 -8.61 23.35
CA GLY A 129 1.61 -8.03 24.68
C GLY A 129 1.16 -6.57 24.78
N PHE A 130 0.87 -5.90 23.65
CA PHE A 130 0.35 -4.52 23.60
C PHE A 130 -1.15 -4.44 23.30
N GLU A 131 -1.86 -5.56 23.29
CA GLU A 131 -3.28 -5.66 22.89
C GLU A 131 -4.18 -4.76 23.75
N SER A 132 -3.92 -4.69 25.06
CA SER A 132 -4.71 -3.93 26.03
C SER A 132 -4.33 -2.46 26.12
N LYS A 133 -3.24 -2.04 25.48
CA LYS A 133 -2.76 -0.66 25.48
C LYS A 133 -3.62 0.25 24.63
N TYR A 134 -3.54 1.55 24.89
CA TYR A 134 -4.17 2.58 24.08
C TYR A 134 -3.16 3.20 23.10
N PRO A 135 -3.59 3.82 21.99
CA PRO A 135 -2.68 4.41 21.00
C PRO A 135 -1.68 5.41 21.60
N TYR A 136 -2.08 6.22 22.56
CA TYR A 136 -1.20 7.20 23.20
C TYR A 136 -0.07 6.59 24.06
N GLU A 137 -0.17 5.29 24.38
CA GLU A 137 0.88 4.55 25.10
C GLU A 137 1.94 3.94 24.15
N LEU A 138 1.73 4.06 22.82
CA LEU A 138 2.58 3.49 21.79
C LEU A 138 3.37 4.58 21.06
N SER A 139 4.60 4.25 20.63
CA SER A 139 5.35 5.09 19.70
C SER A 139 4.64 5.19 18.34
N GLY A 140 4.94 6.22 17.53
CA GLY A 140 4.37 6.39 16.19
C GLY A 140 4.57 5.17 15.29
N GLY A 141 5.76 4.56 15.34
CA GLY A 141 6.05 3.32 14.62
C GLY A 141 5.21 2.13 15.09
N MET A 142 4.99 2.00 16.40
CA MET A 142 4.09 0.96 16.94
C MET A 142 2.64 1.20 16.50
N GLN A 143 2.18 2.45 16.50
CA GLN A 143 0.84 2.78 16.01
C GLN A 143 0.70 2.43 14.52
N GLN A 144 1.72 2.69 13.71
CA GLN A 144 1.70 2.34 12.27
C GLN A 144 1.63 0.82 12.07
N ARG A 145 2.36 0.04 12.87
CA ARG A 145 2.27 -1.43 12.85
C ARG A 145 0.87 -1.93 13.24
N ALA A 146 0.23 -1.31 14.23
CA ALA A 146 -1.15 -1.64 14.58
C ALA A 146 -2.13 -1.30 13.44
N ALA A 147 -1.91 -0.19 12.70
CA ALA A 147 -2.71 0.17 11.53
C ALA A 147 -2.55 -0.85 10.37
N ILE A 148 -1.35 -1.42 10.20
CA ILE A 148 -1.13 -2.51 9.24
C ILE A 148 -1.91 -3.77 9.66
N ALA A 149 -1.82 -4.18 10.93
CA ALA A 149 -2.60 -5.31 11.45
C ALA A 149 -4.10 -5.09 11.25
N ARG A 150 -4.60 -3.87 11.51
CA ARG A 150 -6.00 -3.47 11.27
C ARG A 150 -6.41 -3.65 9.81
N SER A 151 -5.54 -3.30 8.86
CA SER A 151 -5.86 -3.40 7.44
C SER A 151 -6.00 -4.84 6.94
N LEU A 152 -5.48 -5.82 7.69
CA LEU A 152 -5.43 -7.22 7.29
C LEU A 152 -6.48 -8.11 8.02
N VAL A 153 -7.09 -7.61 9.11
CA VAL A 153 -7.92 -8.45 10.00
C VAL A 153 -9.12 -9.08 9.33
N HIS A 154 -9.77 -8.36 8.42
CA HIS A 154 -10.96 -8.81 7.68
C HIS A 154 -10.63 -9.59 6.40
N ASN A 155 -9.36 -9.98 6.22
CA ASN A 155 -8.87 -10.75 5.09
C ASN A 155 -9.16 -10.14 3.70
N PRO A 156 -8.77 -8.87 3.45
CA PRO A 156 -9.06 -8.20 2.18
C PRO A 156 -8.39 -8.89 0.99
N LYS A 157 -8.91 -8.66 -0.23
CA LYS A 157 -8.28 -9.09 -1.50
C LYS A 157 -7.19 -8.12 -1.95
N LEU A 158 -7.36 -6.84 -1.64
CA LEU A 158 -6.47 -5.73 -2.01
C LEU A 158 -6.04 -4.96 -0.77
N VAL A 159 -4.75 -4.72 -0.64
CA VAL A 159 -4.20 -3.84 0.41
C VAL A 159 -3.59 -2.61 -0.24
N LEU A 160 -4.05 -1.45 0.16
CA LEU A 160 -3.59 -0.14 -0.31
C LEU A 160 -2.80 0.53 0.81
N MET A 161 -1.56 0.91 0.54
CA MET A 161 -0.65 1.50 1.53
C MET A 161 -0.12 2.86 1.03
N ASP A 162 -0.49 3.93 1.71
CA ASP A 162 -0.06 5.29 1.37
C ASP A 162 1.10 5.73 2.27
N GLU A 163 2.32 5.62 1.77
CA GLU A 163 3.58 5.93 2.48
C GLU A 163 3.64 5.36 3.92
N PRO A 164 3.36 4.04 4.10
CA PRO A 164 3.10 3.46 5.43
C PRO A 164 4.30 3.54 6.38
N PHE A 165 5.51 3.72 5.86
CA PHE A 165 6.73 3.74 6.63
C PHE A 165 7.43 5.10 6.63
N GLY A 166 6.80 6.14 6.04
CA GLY A 166 7.39 7.47 5.90
C GLY A 166 7.78 8.14 7.23
N ALA A 167 7.04 7.88 8.31
CA ALA A 167 7.29 8.44 9.64
C ALA A 167 8.26 7.61 10.50
N LEU A 168 8.79 6.47 9.99
CA LEU A 168 9.68 5.60 10.74
C LEU A 168 11.15 5.98 10.56
N ASP A 169 11.97 5.74 11.59
CA ASP A 169 13.42 5.78 11.46
C ASP A 169 13.93 4.71 10.49
N ALA A 170 15.16 4.87 10.00
CA ALA A 170 15.71 4.02 8.94
C ALA A 170 15.76 2.53 9.32
N LEU A 171 16.19 2.20 10.55
CA LEU A 171 16.30 0.79 10.97
C LEU A 171 14.94 0.12 11.14
N THR A 172 13.99 0.85 11.72
CA THR A 172 12.60 0.36 11.86
C THR A 172 11.95 0.19 10.51
N ARG A 173 12.19 1.11 9.57
CA ARG A 173 11.69 1.03 8.19
C ARG A 173 12.20 -0.22 7.46
N GLU A 174 13.50 -0.52 7.58
CA GLU A 174 14.08 -1.74 6.99
C GLU A 174 13.42 -3.02 7.55
N LYS A 175 13.22 -3.08 8.86
CA LYS A 175 12.53 -4.21 9.50
C LYS A 175 11.08 -4.33 8.99
N MET A 176 10.39 -3.21 8.83
CA MET A 176 9.00 -3.20 8.34
C MET A 176 8.90 -3.60 6.87
N ASN A 177 9.88 -3.23 6.04
CA ASN A 177 9.95 -3.68 4.66
C ASN A 177 10.10 -5.21 4.57
N LEU A 178 10.98 -5.80 5.38
CA LEU A 178 11.13 -7.25 5.46
C LEU A 178 9.86 -7.94 5.95
N GLU A 179 9.21 -7.37 6.97
CA GLU A 179 7.96 -7.91 7.51
C GLU A 179 6.81 -7.83 6.51
N LEU A 180 6.71 -6.73 5.75
CA LEU A 180 5.74 -6.59 4.66
C LEU A 180 5.95 -7.66 3.59
N LEU A 181 7.21 -7.91 3.21
CA LEU A 181 7.54 -8.96 2.24
C LEU A 181 7.13 -10.34 2.75
N ARG A 182 7.42 -10.65 4.03
CA ARG A 182 7.00 -11.91 4.66
C ARG A 182 5.48 -12.08 4.63
N ILE A 183 4.74 -11.04 5.04
CA ILE A 183 3.27 -11.04 5.01
C ILE A 183 2.76 -11.27 3.58
N TRP A 184 3.35 -10.61 2.59
CA TRP A 184 2.97 -10.76 1.20
C TRP A 184 3.28 -12.15 0.66
N GLU A 185 4.46 -12.71 0.94
CA GLU A 185 4.85 -14.06 0.53
C GLU A 185 3.92 -15.14 1.11
N GLU A 186 3.51 -14.99 2.37
CA GLU A 186 2.58 -15.91 3.04
C GLU A 186 1.14 -15.76 2.56
N SER A 187 0.67 -14.52 2.37
CA SER A 187 -0.74 -14.25 2.09
C SER A 187 -1.09 -14.21 0.60
N LYS A 188 -0.11 -13.94 -0.27
CA LYS A 188 -0.27 -13.72 -1.72
C LYS A 188 -1.35 -12.69 -2.07
N LYS A 189 -1.53 -11.69 -1.20
CA LYS A 189 -2.48 -10.59 -1.43
C LYS A 189 -1.95 -9.66 -2.51
N THR A 190 -2.87 -9.05 -3.26
CA THR A 190 -2.50 -7.92 -4.12
C THR A 190 -2.26 -6.70 -3.23
N ILE A 191 -1.07 -6.10 -3.33
CA ILE A 191 -0.69 -4.93 -2.53
C ILE A 191 -0.27 -3.80 -3.46
N ILE A 192 -0.80 -2.60 -3.23
CA ILE A 192 -0.29 -1.37 -3.84
C ILE A 192 0.37 -0.55 -2.74
N PHE A 193 1.67 -0.38 -2.88
CA PHE A 193 2.54 0.28 -1.92
C PHE A 193 3.04 1.61 -2.49
N VAL A 194 2.54 2.71 -1.97
CA VAL A 194 2.99 4.06 -2.35
C VAL A 194 4.18 4.47 -1.51
N THR A 195 5.22 4.92 -2.17
CA THR A 195 6.42 5.47 -1.51
C THR A 195 7.06 6.57 -2.35
N HIS A 196 7.85 7.44 -1.72
CA HIS A 196 8.79 8.33 -2.40
C HIS A 196 10.23 7.79 -2.35
N GLY A 197 10.46 6.67 -1.66
CA GLY A 197 11.77 6.02 -1.54
C GLY A 197 12.06 5.10 -2.71
N ILE A 198 12.99 5.47 -3.59
CA ILE A 198 13.34 4.67 -4.78
C ILE A 198 13.87 3.30 -4.40
N GLN A 199 14.81 3.24 -3.44
CA GLN A 199 15.35 1.97 -2.95
C GLN A 199 14.28 1.09 -2.27
N GLU A 200 13.35 1.71 -1.55
CA GLU A 200 12.22 1.02 -0.94
C GLU A 200 11.31 0.40 -2.00
N ALA A 201 10.96 1.17 -3.05
CA ALA A 201 10.13 0.67 -4.14
C ALA A 201 10.75 -0.55 -4.84
N VAL A 202 12.06 -0.52 -5.12
CA VAL A 202 12.79 -1.66 -5.70
C VAL A 202 12.87 -2.82 -4.73
N PHE A 203 13.07 -2.53 -3.42
CA PHE A 203 13.23 -3.57 -2.41
C PHE A 203 11.94 -4.34 -2.12
N VAL A 204 10.78 -3.66 -2.09
CA VAL A 204 9.51 -4.33 -1.77
C VAL A 204 8.74 -4.78 -3.02
N GLY A 205 8.74 -4.00 -4.12
CA GLY A 205 7.91 -4.25 -5.29
C GLY A 205 8.29 -5.50 -6.07
N SER A 206 7.33 -6.35 -6.41
CA SER A 206 7.45 -7.32 -7.52
C SER A 206 7.34 -6.61 -8.87
N LYS A 207 6.62 -5.49 -8.90
CA LYS A 207 6.51 -4.55 -10.02
C LYS A 207 6.67 -3.13 -9.48
N VAL A 208 7.40 -2.29 -10.21
CA VAL A 208 7.52 -0.85 -9.92
C VAL A 208 6.81 -0.06 -11.01
N VAL A 209 6.01 0.91 -10.59
CA VAL A 209 5.36 1.89 -11.46
C VAL A 209 5.93 3.26 -11.12
N VAL A 210 6.53 3.92 -12.09
CA VAL A 210 7.14 5.24 -11.94
C VAL A 210 6.17 6.31 -12.43
N LEU A 211 5.83 7.25 -11.55
CA LEU A 211 4.96 8.38 -11.88
C LEU A 211 5.77 9.68 -12.00
N SER A 212 5.41 10.50 -12.99
CA SER A 212 5.99 11.84 -13.19
C SER A 212 5.70 12.78 -12.03
N SER A 213 6.35 13.95 -12.04
CA SER A 213 5.86 15.12 -11.31
C SER A 213 4.43 15.49 -11.77
N ARG A 214 3.75 16.32 -10.98
CA ARG A 214 2.36 16.74 -11.23
C ARG A 214 2.12 17.28 -12.65
N PRO A 215 1.07 16.84 -13.35
CA PRO A 215 0.12 15.79 -12.99
C PRO A 215 0.76 14.40 -13.03
N ALA A 216 0.28 13.48 -12.15
CA ALA A 216 0.74 12.10 -12.18
C ALA A 216 0.44 11.48 -13.53
N ARG A 217 1.49 11.11 -14.25
CA ARG A 217 1.44 10.29 -15.47
C ARG A 217 2.31 9.08 -15.25
N MET A 218 1.92 7.96 -15.79
CA MET A 218 2.80 6.81 -15.80
C MET A 218 3.95 7.08 -16.77
N VAL A 219 5.17 7.14 -16.23
CA VAL A 219 6.40 7.32 -17.03
C VAL A 219 6.88 5.97 -17.54
N ASP A 220 6.90 4.99 -16.64
CA ASP A 220 7.34 3.62 -16.96
C ASP A 220 6.81 2.64 -15.90
N HIS A 221 6.77 1.35 -16.23
CA HIS A 221 6.56 0.28 -15.28
C HIS A 221 7.39 -0.94 -15.68
N PHE A 222 7.84 -1.70 -14.69
CA PHE A 222 8.65 -2.90 -14.94
C PHE A 222 8.57 -3.89 -13.78
N LYS A 223 8.77 -5.16 -14.08
CA LYS A 223 8.95 -6.22 -13.07
C LYS A 223 10.34 -6.12 -12.46
N VAL A 224 10.43 -6.45 -11.19
CA VAL A 224 11.70 -6.51 -10.44
C VAL A 224 12.06 -7.97 -10.23
N ASP A 225 12.92 -8.48 -11.08
CA ASP A 225 13.38 -9.89 -11.08
C ASP A 225 14.49 -10.11 -10.04
N LEU A 226 14.23 -9.72 -8.80
CA LEU A 226 15.06 -10.07 -7.65
C LEU A 226 14.45 -11.27 -6.93
N PRO A 227 15.27 -12.26 -6.53
CA PRO A 227 14.75 -13.48 -5.92
C PRO A 227 14.05 -13.21 -4.57
N TYR A 228 13.18 -14.12 -4.17
CA TYR A 228 12.57 -14.19 -2.84
C TYR A 228 13.06 -15.43 -2.09
N PRO A 229 13.14 -15.41 -0.75
CA PRO A 229 12.90 -14.27 0.12
C PRO A 229 13.98 -13.18 -0.03
N ARG A 230 13.57 -11.93 -0.01
CA ARG A 230 14.50 -10.78 -0.06
C ARG A 230 15.13 -10.52 1.30
N ASN A 231 16.41 -10.15 1.28
CA ASN A 231 17.16 -9.72 2.46
C ASN A 231 17.90 -8.41 2.19
N LEU A 232 18.47 -7.79 3.23
CA LEU A 232 19.10 -6.48 3.12
C LEU A 232 20.39 -6.51 2.28
N ASP A 233 21.08 -7.65 2.19
CA ASP A 233 22.30 -7.79 1.40
C ASP A 233 22.03 -7.59 -0.09
N MET A 234 20.80 -7.86 -0.55
CA MET A 234 20.43 -7.63 -1.96
C MET A 234 20.57 -6.17 -2.39
N LYS A 235 20.51 -5.21 -1.46
CA LYS A 235 20.71 -3.79 -1.76
C LYS A 235 22.13 -3.47 -2.23
N THR A 236 23.09 -4.35 -1.97
CA THR A 236 24.49 -4.23 -2.41
C THR A 236 24.71 -4.87 -3.78
N HIS A 237 23.76 -5.63 -4.32
CA HIS A 237 23.88 -6.31 -5.60
C HIS A 237 23.76 -5.33 -6.77
N GLU A 238 24.52 -5.57 -7.84
CA GLU A 238 24.52 -4.74 -9.05
C GLU A 238 23.12 -4.64 -9.68
N ALA A 239 22.38 -5.76 -9.75
CA ALA A 239 21.02 -5.77 -10.29
C ALA A 239 20.07 -4.84 -9.53
N PHE A 240 20.18 -4.72 -8.20
CA PHE A 240 19.42 -3.76 -7.41
C PHE A 240 19.81 -2.32 -7.75
N GLY A 241 21.11 -2.08 -7.92
CA GLY A 241 21.65 -0.78 -8.36
C GLY A 241 21.13 -0.38 -9.74
N ASP A 242 20.97 -1.33 -10.67
CA ASP A 242 20.46 -1.08 -12.04
C ASP A 242 19.01 -0.62 -12.02
N TYR A 243 18.13 -1.30 -11.27
CA TYR A 243 16.75 -0.86 -11.09
C TYR A 243 16.67 0.54 -10.46
N THR A 244 17.48 0.79 -9.45
CA THR A 244 17.53 2.09 -8.77
C THR A 244 17.98 3.20 -9.72
N ARG A 245 19.05 2.98 -10.50
CA ARG A 245 19.53 3.92 -11.54
C ARG A 245 18.47 4.17 -12.62
N ARG A 246 17.74 3.13 -13.05
CA ARG A 246 16.64 3.27 -14.01
C ARG A 246 15.60 4.26 -13.51
N ILE A 247 15.16 4.15 -12.25
CA ILE A 247 14.16 5.05 -11.68
C ILE A 247 14.71 6.49 -11.58
N TYR A 248 15.97 6.68 -11.13
CA TYR A 248 16.58 8.02 -11.08
C TYR A 248 16.59 8.68 -12.46
N LYS A 249 16.96 7.95 -13.53
CA LYS A 249 16.93 8.46 -14.91
C LYS A 249 15.51 8.85 -15.34
N LEU A 250 14.51 8.02 -15.07
CA LEU A 250 13.12 8.27 -15.41
C LEU A 250 12.54 9.50 -14.71
N LEU A 251 13.03 9.80 -13.50
CA LEU A 251 12.65 10.99 -12.73
C LEU A 251 13.50 12.24 -13.03
N GLY A 252 14.45 12.16 -13.96
CA GLY A 252 15.33 13.26 -14.33
C GLY A 252 16.35 13.64 -13.25
N MET A 253 16.66 12.74 -12.35
CA MET A 253 17.64 12.90 -11.27
C MET A 253 18.98 12.30 -11.72
N GLN A 254 19.72 13.02 -12.56
CA GLN A 254 21.07 12.62 -13.01
C GLN A 254 22.13 13.40 -12.24
#